data_c06bb2716bfd84a6a0d5777fbba64b58
#
_entry.id   c06bb2716bfd84a6a0d5777fbba64b58
#
_cell.length_a   1.000
_cell.length_b   1.000
_cell.length_c   1.000
_cell.angle_alpha   90.00
_cell.angle_beta   90.00
_cell.angle_gamma   90.00
#
_symmetry.space_group_name_H-M   'P 1'
#
loop_
_entity.id
_entity.type
_entity.pdbx_description
1 polymer ?
#
loop_
_entity_poly.entity_id
_entity_poly.type
_entity_poly.pdbx_seq_one_letter_code
_entity_poly.pdbx_strand_id
1 'polypeptide(L)'
;MKLNTLRPRRLRRTAAVRSMVRETSLEINDFIYPIFVVPGPNVKEEIPSMPGCYHLSVDQAVKQAEEIVSLGIPAVEIFGLPSYKDDIGSSAWDMESPVQRAMMAIKKEFPDLIIVGDVCLCQYTNSGHCGQLCGHEVDNDPTLELLAKVAVSQAEAGADIIAPSDMMDGRISVIRNALDTNRFSHISVMSYAVKYASGYYGPFRDAADSAPRFGDRRGYQMDPANSREAMKEVDLDMEEGADIIMVKPALAYLDIVHQVRQRINRPVAVYNVSGEYAMVKAAAANGWIDEKRIVMETLLSMKRAGADMIISYHALDTARWLKEEAGR
;
A
#
# COMPACT_ATOMS: atom_id res chain seq x y z
N MET A 1 57.52 -6.87 9.40
CA MET A 1 56.69 -6.36 8.31
C MET A 1 55.38 -5.80 8.92
N LYS A 2 55.18 -4.48 8.96
CA LYS A 2 53.90 -3.93 9.42
C LYS A 2 52.87 -4.17 8.32
N LEU A 3 51.95 -5.12 8.52
CA LEU A 3 50.82 -5.33 7.65
C LEU A 3 49.93 -4.08 7.71
N ASN A 4 49.84 -3.36 6.59
CA ASN A 4 48.93 -2.23 6.44
C ASN A 4 47.51 -2.78 6.26
N THR A 5 46.91 -3.32 7.35
CA THR A 5 45.62 -3.97 7.33
C THR A 5 44.51 -2.92 7.45
N LEU A 6 43.68 -2.80 6.42
CA LEU A 6 42.40 -2.08 6.52
C LEU A 6 41.49 -2.79 7.54
N ARG A 7 40.88 -2.03 8.45
CA ARG A 7 40.08 -2.57 9.55
C ARG A 7 38.68 -1.95 9.61
N PRO A 8 37.75 -2.36 8.78
CA PRO A 8 36.37 -1.86 8.82
C PRO A 8 35.65 -2.09 10.17
N ARG A 9 36.10 -3.09 10.96
CA ARG A 9 35.60 -3.38 12.32
C ARG A 9 35.70 -2.18 13.28
N ARG A 10 36.58 -1.19 13.00
CA ARG A 10 36.72 0.01 13.83
C ARG A 10 35.42 0.77 13.95
N LEU A 11 34.63 0.86 12.86
CA LEU A 11 33.33 1.55 12.83
C LEU A 11 32.17 0.72 13.40
N ARG A 12 32.41 -0.55 13.80
CA ARG A 12 31.39 -1.44 14.38
C ARG A 12 31.56 -1.70 15.86
N ARG A 13 32.65 -1.17 16.47
CA ARG A 13 33.14 -1.57 17.80
C ARG A 13 32.15 -1.28 18.93
N THR A 14 31.48 -0.15 18.93
CA THR A 14 30.52 0.24 19.97
C THR A 14 29.18 0.60 19.38
N ALA A 15 28.10 0.55 20.17
CA ALA A 15 26.78 0.98 19.75
C ALA A 15 26.77 2.46 19.33
N ALA A 16 27.46 3.33 20.08
CA ALA A 16 27.57 4.74 19.76
C ALA A 16 28.23 4.98 18.39
N VAL A 17 29.36 4.31 18.12
CA VAL A 17 30.00 4.45 16.80
C VAL A 17 29.09 3.94 15.68
N ARG A 18 28.43 2.78 15.86
CA ARG A 18 27.49 2.27 14.86
C ARG A 18 26.31 3.23 14.61
N SER A 19 25.80 3.88 15.67
CA SER A 19 24.74 4.89 15.54
C SER A 19 25.19 6.11 14.75
N MET A 20 26.42 6.62 15.01
CA MET A 20 26.95 7.79 14.32
C MET A 20 27.22 7.57 12.83
N VAL A 21 27.53 6.36 12.41
CA VAL A 21 27.83 6.05 10.98
C VAL A 21 26.66 5.38 10.26
N ARG A 22 25.49 5.37 10.88
CA ARG A 22 24.28 4.81 10.28
C ARG A 22 23.83 5.68 9.10
N GLU A 23 23.66 5.05 7.94
CA GLU A 23 23.28 5.73 6.69
C GLU A 23 21.76 5.81 6.48
N THR A 24 21.00 4.89 7.09
CA THR A 24 19.56 4.77 6.90
C THR A 24 18.87 4.71 8.26
N SER A 25 17.82 5.48 8.43
CA SER A 25 16.91 5.44 9.59
C SER A 25 15.52 4.99 9.17
N LEU A 26 14.77 4.49 10.13
CA LEU A 26 13.36 4.19 10.01
C LEU A 26 12.61 5.08 11.00
N GLU A 27 11.64 5.83 10.51
CA GLU A 27 10.87 6.79 11.29
C GLU A 27 9.37 6.50 11.21
N ILE A 28 8.60 6.96 12.20
CA ILE A 28 7.15 6.74 12.21
C ILE A 28 6.47 7.41 11.00
N ASN A 29 7.03 8.52 10.54
CA ASN A 29 6.54 9.27 9.37
C ASN A 29 6.76 8.53 8.04
N ASP A 30 7.49 7.43 8.02
CA ASP A 30 7.67 6.62 6.82
C ASP A 30 6.46 5.71 6.54
N PHE A 31 5.49 5.59 7.47
CA PHE A 31 4.46 4.57 7.39
C PHE A 31 3.11 5.06 6.92
N ILE A 32 2.46 4.22 6.11
CA ILE A 32 1.04 4.25 5.78
C ILE A 32 0.43 2.95 6.32
N TYR A 33 -0.60 3.03 7.17
CA TYR A 33 -1.25 1.84 7.72
C TYR A 33 -2.50 1.46 6.91
N PRO A 34 -2.59 0.23 6.36
CA PRO A 34 -3.75 -0.22 5.60
C PRO A 34 -4.87 -0.70 6.53
N ILE A 35 -6.12 -0.28 6.25
CA ILE A 35 -7.33 -0.71 6.95
C ILE A 35 -8.37 -1.26 5.97
N PHE A 36 -9.16 -2.26 6.43
CA PHE A 36 -10.23 -2.88 5.67
C PHE A 36 -11.58 -2.49 6.26
N VAL A 37 -12.42 -1.80 5.48
CA VAL A 37 -13.72 -1.33 5.94
C VAL A 37 -14.86 -2.18 5.37
N VAL A 38 -15.85 -2.46 6.21
CA VAL A 38 -16.99 -3.32 5.89
C VAL A 38 -18.32 -2.63 6.25
N PRO A 39 -19.44 -3.08 5.67
CA PRO A 39 -20.78 -2.60 6.04
C PRO A 39 -21.15 -2.98 7.49
N GLY A 40 -22.17 -2.29 8.02
CA GLY A 40 -22.76 -2.58 9.33
C GLY A 40 -22.14 -1.72 10.46
N PRO A 41 -22.73 -1.76 11.65
CA PRO A 41 -22.23 -1.10 12.84
C PRO A 41 -21.47 -2.05 13.76
N ASN A 42 -20.48 -1.55 14.52
CA ASN A 42 -19.73 -2.26 15.56
C ASN A 42 -19.03 -3.56 15.11
N VAL A 43 -18.66 -3.66 13.83
CA VAL A 43 -17.91 -4.79 13.31
C VAL A 43 -16.42 -4.58 13.56
N LYS A 44 -15.78 -5.51 14.26
CA LYS A 44 -14.33 -5.65 14.41
C LYS A 44 -14.00 -7.14 14.41
N GLU A 45 -13.76 -7.70 13.23
CA GLU A 45 -13.52 -9.12 13.02
C GLU A 45 -12.09 -9.35 12.53
N GLU A 46 -11.33 -10.17 13.26
CA GLU A 46 -9.94 -10.46 12.89
C GLU A 46 -9.89 -11.26 11.58
N ILE A 47 -8.96 -10.89 10.71
CA ILE A 47 -8.69 -11.57 9.45
C ILE A 47 -7.81 -12.79 9.74
N PRO A 48 -8.30 -14.04 9.57
CA PRO A 48 -7.59 -15.24 10.04
C PRO A 48 -6.19 -15.42 9.42
N SER A 49 -6.02 -15.02 8.17
CA SER A 49 -4.72 -15.11 7.46
C SER A 49 -3.77 -13.95 7.78
N MET A 50 -4.23 -12.95 8.58
CA MET A 50 -3.48 -11.73 8.92
C MET A 50 -3.67 -11.37 10.40
N PRO A 51 -3.09 -12.12 11.35
CA PRO A 51 -3.28 -11.89 12.79
C PRO A 51 -2.99 -10.45 13.20
N GLY A 52 -3.92 -9.82 13.95
CA GLY A 52 -3.84 -8.41 14.36
C GLY A 52 -4.40 -7.42 13.34
N CYS A 53 -4.84 -7.86 12.16
CA CYS A 53 -5.57 -7.05 11.18
C CYS A 53 -7.07 -7.40 11.23
N TYR A 54 -7.93 -6.41 10.98
CA TYR A 54 -9.37 -6.56 11.19
C TYR A 54 -10.19 -6.02 10.02
N HIS A 55 -11.34 -6.63 9.77
CA HIS A 55 -12.45 -5.99 9.09
C HIS A 55 -13.15 -5.05 10.08
N LEU A 56 -13.31 -3.79 9.69
CA LEU A 56 -13.82 -2.74 10.56
C LEU A 56 -15.06 -2.08 9.94
N SER A 57 -16.14 -1.96 10.72
CA SER A 57 -17.19 -1.01 10.34
C SER A 57 -16.70 0.44 10.44
N VAL A 58 -17.42 1.37 9.86
CA VAL A 58 -17.03 2.80 9.80
C VAL A 58 -16.73 3.35 11.22
N ASP A 59 -17.56 3.05 12.21
CA ASP A 59 -17.36 3.47 13.61
C ASP A 59 -16.10 2.85 14.24
N GLN A 60 -15.76 1.62 13.89
CA GLN A 60 -14.54 0.96 14.37
C GLN A 60 -13.30 1.44 13.62
N ALA A 61 -13.44 1.80 12.34
CA ALA A 61 -12.35 2.41 11.56
C ALA A 61 -11.95 3.79 12.13
N VAL A 62 -12.92 4.60 12.60
CA VAL A 62 -12.63 5.86 13.30
C VAL A 62 -11.85 5.62 14.59
N LYS A 63 -12.21 4.60 15.39
CA LYS A 63 -11.44 4.23 16.61
C LYS A 63 -10.02 3.73 16.27
N GLN A 64 -9.87 2.99 15.17
CA GLN A 64 -8.55 2.57 14.70
C GLN A 64 -7.71 3.78 14.27
N ALA A 65 -8.34 4.79 13.62
CA ALA A 65 -7.67 6.04 13.25
C ALA A 65 -7.19 6.83 14.49
N GLU A 66 -7.93 6.83 15.59
CA GLU A 66 -7.51 7.43 16.86
C GLU A 66 -6.20 6.80 17.37
N GLU A 67 -6.10 5.46 17.34
CA GLU A 67 -4.88 4.75 17.72
C GLU A 67 -3.71 5.11 16.79
N ILE A 68 -3.95 5.13 15.46
CA ILE A 68 -2.94 5.46 14.43
C ILE A 68 -2.38 6.87 14.67
N VAL A 69 -3.25 7.85 14.88
CA VAL A 69 -2.87 9.24 15.18
C VAL A 69 -2.11 9.33 16.51
N SER A 70 -2.56 8.63 17.55
CA SER A 70 -1.88 8.60 18.86
C SER A 70 -0.45 8.04 18.77
N LEU A 71 -0.22 7.13 17.85
CA LEU A 71 1.11 6.58 17.54
C LEU A 71 1.95 7.50 16.65
N GLY A 72 1.36 8.54 16.07
CA GLY A 72 2.05 9.50 15.18
C GLY A 72 2.22 9.00 13.76
N ILE A 73 1.52 7.94 13.34
CA ILE A 73 1.52 7.48 11.96
C ILE A 73 0.73 8.50 11.13
N PRO A 74 1.31 9.06 10.04
CA PRO A 74 0.72 10.20 9.33
C PRO A 74 -0.40 9.83 8.36
N ALA A 75 -0.50 8.55 7.94
CA ALA A 75 -1.38 8.17 6.85
C ALA A 75 -2.01 6.78 7.02
N VAL A 76 -3.21 6.65 6.44
CA VAL A 76 -3.91 5.36 6.30
C VAL A 76 -4.26 5.11 4.83
N GLU A 77 -4.22 3.84 4.41
CA GLU A 77 -4.78 3.42 3.12
C GLU A 77 -6.05 2.61 3.35
N ILE A 78 -7.14 2.98 2.66
CA ILE A 78 -8.46 2.39 2.91
C ILE A 78 -8.84 1.43 1.79
N PHE A 79 -9.09 0.18 2.17
CA PHE A 79 -9.67 -0.87 1.34
C PHE A 79 -11.08 -1.18 1.80
N GLY A 80 -12.00 -1.48 0.88
CA GLY A 80 -13.38 -1.73 1.25
C GLY A 80 -13.91 -3.06 0.74
N LEU A 81 -14.79 -3.66 1.55
CA LEU A 81 -15.64 -4.76 1.14
C LEU A 81 -17.07 -4.20 1.00
N PRO A 82 -17.66 -4.22 -0.21
CA PRO A 82 -18.97 -3.61 -0.43
C PRO A 82 -20.11 -4.50 0.08
N SER A 83 -21.29 -3.90 0.23
CA SER A 83 -22.53 -4.64 0.55
C SER A 83 -23.02 -5.50 -0.62
N TYR A 84 -22.68 -5.12 -1.84
CA TYR A 84 -23.02 -5.84 -3.07
C TYR A 84 -21.91 -5.70 -4.12
N LYS A 85 -21.85 -6.67 -5.01
CA LYS A 85 -20.96 -6.68 -6.17
C LYS A 85 -21.78 -6.80 -7.44
N ASP A 86 -21.31 -6.21 -8.52
CA ASP A 86 -21.89 -6.36 -9.85
C ASP A 86 -20.79 -6.51 -10.93
N ASP A 87 -21.15 -6.53 -12.19
CA ASP A 87 -20.21 -6.82 -13.27
C ASP A 87 -19.25 -5.67 -13.59
N ILE A 88 -19.62 -4.44 -13.20
CA ILE A 88 -18.80 -3.24 -13.40
C ILE A 88 -18.22 -2.67 -12.11
N GLY A 89 -18.55 -3.25 -10.95
CA GLY A 89 -18.08 -2.79 -9.66
C GLY A 89 -18.66 -1.47 -9.20
N SER A 90 -19.96 -1.22 -9.49
CA SER A 90 -20.59 0.10 -9.30
C SER A 90 -20.55 0.60 -7.84
N SER A 91 -20.51 -0.28 -6.86
CA SER A 91 -20.35 0.06 -5.46
C SER A 91 -18.99 0.71 -5.11
N ALA A 92 -18.00 0.68 -6.01
CA ALA A 92 -16.70 1.29 -5.80
C ALA A 92 -16.73 2.83 -5.77
N TRP A 93 -17.72 3.45 -6.45
CA TRP A 93 -17.90 4.90 -6.48
C TRP A 93 -19.22 5.37 -5.84
N ASP A 94 -19.91 4.49 -5.13
CA ASP A 94 -21.11 4.85 -4.38
C ASP A 94 -20.69 5.57 -3.08
N MET A 95 -21.20 6.80 -2.87
CA MET A 95 -20.92 7.61 -1.70
C MET A 95 -21.42 6.99 -0.39
N GLU A 96 -22.39 6.06 -0.48
CA GLU A 96 -22.89 5.30 0.67
C GLU A 96 -22.09 4.02 0.94
N SER A 97 -21.11 3.70 0.09
CA SER A 97 -20.22 2.56 0.32
C SER A 97 -19.31 2.75 1.55
N PRO A 98 -18.89 1.63 2.19
CA PRO A 98 -18.08 1.69 3.40
C PRO A 98 -16.81 2.53 3.29
N VAL A 99 -16.16 2.53 2.11
CA VAL A 99 -14.92 3.30 1.87
C VAL A 99 -15.18 4.79 1.97
N GLN A 100 -16.11 5.33 1.17
CA GLN A 100 -16.41 6.76 1.15
C GLN A 100 -16.92 7.23 2.50
N ARG A 101 -17.78 6.45 3.14
CA ARG A 101 -18.30 6.76 4.49
C ARG A 101 -17.18 6.75 5.55
N ALA A 102 -16.23 5.81 5.45
CA ALA A 102 -15.09 5.77 6.37
C ALA A 102 -14.16 6.97 6.16
N MET A 103 -13.86 7.33 4.90
CA MET A 103 -13.06 8.51 4.57
C MET A 103 -13.69 9.78 5.16
N MET A 104 -14.97 10.01 4.91
CA MET A 104 -15.70 11.18 5.45
C MET A 104 -15.69 11.20 6.98
N ALA A 105 -15.93 10.04 7.63
CA ALA A 105 -15.97 9.95 9.09
C ALA A 105 -14.60 10.16 9.72
N ILE A 106 -13.54 9.58 9.16
CA ILE A 106 -12.17 9.74 9.64
C ILE A 106 -11.70 11.19 9.44
N LYS A 107 -11.92 11.79 8.26
CA LYS A 107 -11.55 13.19 8.00
C LYS A 107 -12.25 14.18 8.93
N LYS A 108 -13.48 13.91 9.29
CA LYS A 108 -14.23 14.75 10.23
C LYS A 108 -13.60 14.78 11.62
N GLU A 109 -13.13 13.64 12.12
CA GLU A 109 -12.56 13.51 13.47
C GLU A 109 -11.04 13.80 13.48
N PHE A 110 -10.33 13.46 12.41
CA PHE A 110 -8.88 13.58 12.28
C PHE A 110 -8.50 14.29 10.96
N PRO A 111 -8.72 15.61 10.83
CA PRO A 111 -8.54 16.35 9.57
C PRO A 111 -7.09 16.31 9.05
N ASP A 112 -6.12 16.17 9.92
CA ASP A 112 -4.68 16.13 9.58
C ASP A 112 -4.17 14.72 9.20
N LEU A 113 -4.96 13.65 9.44
CA LEU A 113 -4.60 12.31 9.02
C LEU A 113 -4.74 12.18 7.51
N ILE A 114 -3.66 11.84 6.83
CA ILE A 114 -3.66 11.62 5.39
C ILE A 114 -4.45 10.35 5.06
N ILE A 115 -5.43 10.48 4.17
CA ILE A 115 -6.20 9.36 3.65
C ILE A 115 -5.75 9.03 2.23
N VAL A 116 -5.28 7.79 2.05
CA VAL A 116 -4.95 7.21 0.76
C VAL A 116 -6.12 6.32 0.32
N GLY A 117 -6.67 6.59 -0.85
CA GLY A 117 -7.77 5.81 -1.43
C GLY A 117 -7.25 4.81 -2.46
N ASP A 118 -7.43 3.50 -2.20
CA ASP A 118 -7.15 2.46 -3.20
C ASP A 118 -8.18 2.53 -4.34
N VAL A 119 -7.71 2.75 -5.57
CA VAL A 119 -8.57 2.74 -6.75
C VAL A 119 -8.38 1.42 -7.49
N CYS A 120 -9.36 0.54 -7.32
CA CYS A 120 -9.43 -0.76 -8.00
C CYS A 120 -10.88 -1.24 -8.02
N LEU A 121 -11.19 -2.17 -8.92
CA LEU A 121 -12.54 -2.76 -9.02
C LEU A 121 -12.61 -4.19 -8.47
N CYS A 122 -11.49 -4.83 -8.12
CA CYS A 122 -11.47 -6.25 -7.78
C CYS A 122 -12.27 -6.63 -6.53
N GLN A 123 -12.44 -5.72 -5.56
CA GLN A 123 -13.28 -5.95 -4.39
C GLN A 123 -14.78 -5.84 -4.74
N TYR A 124 -15.12 -5.14 -5.82
CA TYR A 124 -16.44 -4.66 -6.17
C TYR A 124 -17.07 -5.41 -7.34
N THR A 125 -16.26 -6.11 -8.16
CA THR A 125 -16.75 -6.90 -9.29
C THR A 125 -17.12 -8.32 -8.89
N ASN A 126 -18.17 -8.86 -9.54
CA ASN A 126 -18.56 -10.26 -9.42
C ASN A 126 -17.43 -11.22 -9.82
N SER A 127 -16.58 -10.82 -10.75
CA SER A 127 -15.47 -11.64 -11.26
C SER A 127 -14.25 -11.68 -10.35
N GLY A 128 -14.08 -10.66 -9.49
CA GLY A 128 -12.85 -10.44 -8.72
C GLY A 128 -11.68 -9.92 -9.55
N HIS A 129 -11.89 -9.58 -10.84
CA HIS A 129 -10.88 -8.92 -11.66
C HIS A 129 -10.87 -7.40 -11.43
N CYS A 130 -9.73 -6.75 -11.78
CA CYS A 130 -9.52 -5.33 -11.53
C CYS A 130 -10.18 -4.39 -12.56
N GLY A 131 -10.98 -4.92 -13.48
CA GLY A 131 -11.67 -4.17 -14.52
C GLY A 131 -12.90 -4.85 -15.05
N GLN A 132 -13.59 -4.15 -15.95
CA GLN A 132 -14.71 -4.68 -16.71
C GLN A 132 -14.24 -5.79 -17.65
N LEU A 133 -15.05 -6.84 -17.81
CA LEU A 133 -14.69 -7.96 -18.67
C LEU A 133 -15.29 -7.84 -20.06
N CYS A 134 -14.50 -8.24 -21.08
CA CYS A 134 -14.97 -8.64 -22.39
C CYS A 134 -14.67 -10.14 -22.59
N GLY A 135 -15.69 -10.97 -22.48
CA GLY A 135 -15.51 -12.43 -22.41
C GLY A 135 -14.78 -12.86 -21.13
N HIS A 136 -13.55 -13.36 -21.26
CA HIS A 136 -12.71 -13.80 -20.14
C HIS A 136 -11.50 -12.89 -19.87
N GLU A 137 -11.39 -11.78 -20.56
CA GLU A 137 -10.27 -10.83 -20.42
C GLU A 137 -10.78 -9.49 -19.88
N VAL A 138 -9.92 -8.77 -19.16
CA VAL A 138 -10.21 -7.41 -18.72
C VAL A 138 -10.10 -6.48 -19.93
N ASP A 139 -11.15 -5.72 -20.19
CA ASP A 139 -11.18 -4.70 -21.24
C ASP A 139 -10.62 -3.39 -20.66
N ASN A 140 -9.46 -2.99 -21.16
CA ASN A 140 -8.69 -1.85 -20.64
C ASN A 140 -9.48 -0.54 -20.72
N ASP A 141 -9.86 -0.13 -21.93
CA ASP A 141 -10.35 1.23 -22.19
C ASP A 141 -11.69 1.54 -21.48
N PRO A 142 -12.71 0.66 -21.50
CA PRO A 142 -13.92 0.89 -20.71
C PRO A 142 -13.67 0.91 -19.21
N THR A 143 -12.64 0.18 -18.71
CA THR A 143 -12.26 0.16 -17.31
C THR A 143 -11.74 1.52 -16.84
N LEU A 144 -11.03 2.27 -17.70
CA LEU A 144 -10.48 3.59 -17.35
C LEU A 144 -11.54 4.58 -16.89
N GLU A 145 -12.71 4.59 -17.55
CA GLU A 145 -13.83 5.46 -17.18
C GLU A 145 -14.39 5.11 -15.79
N LEU A 146 -14.40 3.81 -15.44
CA LEU A 146 -14.86 3.36 -14.12
C LEU A 146 -13.88 3.76 -13.02
N LEU A 147 -12.58 3.60 -13.29
CA LEU A 147 -11.51 4.00 -12.34
C LEU A 147 -11.53 5.51 -12.07
N ALA A 148 -11.79 6.33 -13.11
CA ALA A 148 -11.97 7.77 -12.94
C ALA A 148 -13.14 8.13 -12.00
N LYS A 149 -14.28 7.42 -12.11
CA LYS A 149 -15.41 7.60 -11.19
C LYS A 149 -15.05 7.26 -9.75
N VAL A 150 -14.33 6.14 -9.55
CA VAL A 150 -13.83 5.75 -8.20
C VAL A 150 -12.92 6.84 -7.63
N ALA A 151 -11.94 7.31 -8.41
CA ALA A 151 -11.00 8.34 -7.98
C ALA A 151 -11.70 9.64 -7.57
N VAL A 152 -12.67 10.11 -8.37
CA VAL A 152 -13.44 11.34 -8.07
C VAL A 152 -14.30 11.14 -6.81
N SER A 153 -15.01 10.01 -6.67
CA SER A 153 -15.82 9.75 -5.47
C SER A 153 -15.01 9.68 -4.18
N GLN A 154 -13.80 9.11 -4.23
CA GLN A 154 -12.89 9.09 -3.08
C GLN A 154 -12.35 10.49 -2.76
N ALA A 155 -12.05 11.29 -3.78
CA ALA A 155 -11.67 12.69 -3.61
C ALA A 155 -12.79 13.50 -2.95
N GLU A 156 -14.03 13.33 -3.38
CA GLU A 156 -15.22 13.94 -2.76
C GLU A 156 -15.43 13.48 -1.31
N ALA A 157 -15.07 12.23 -0.99
CA ALA A 157 -15.15 11.69 0.35
C ALA A 157 -13.99 12.14 1.28
N GLY A 158 -13.00 12.88 0.75
CA GLY A 158 -11.91 13.46 1.52
C GLY A 158 -10.59 12.71 1.47
N ALA A 159 -10.34 11.90 0.44
CA ALA A 159 -9.01 11.36 0.19
C ALA A 159 -8.01 12.47 -0.16
N ASP A 160 -6.80 12.40 0.40
CA ASP A 160 -5.69 13.33 0.09
C ASP A 160 -4.80 12.79 -1.02
N ILE A 161 -4.76 11.48 -1.17
CA ILE A 161 -3.96 10.77 -2.17
C ILE A 161 -4.85 9.70 -2.82
N ILE A 162 -4.84 9.66 -4.12
CA ILE A 162 -5.50 8.61 -4.92
C ILE A 162 -4.45 7.60 -5.37
N ALA A 163 -4.69 6.30 -5.09
CA ALA A 163 -3.71 5.25 -5.30
C ALA A 163 -4.23 4.15 -6.26
N PRO A 164 -4.12 4.33 -7.59
CA PRO A 164 -4.57 3.36 -8.56
C PRO A 164 -3.74 2.07 -8.52
N SER A 165 -4.41 0.96 -8.20
CA SER A 165 -3.78 -0.36 -8.02
C SER A 165 -4.21 -1.41 -9.05
N ASP A 166 -4.95 -1.01 -10.06
CA ASP A 166 -5.58 -1.86 -11.07
C ASP A 166 -4.63 -2.38 -12.16
N MET A 167 -3.60 -1.61 -12.56
CA MET A 167 -2.62 -1.86 -13.63
C MET A 167 -3.19 -1.78 -15.05
N MET A 168 -4.21 -0.97 -15.30
CA MET A 168 -4.67 -0.68 -16.66
C MET A 168 -3.75 0.35 -17.35
N ASP A 169 -3.52 0.17 -18.66
CA ASP A 169 -2.72 1.12 -19.45
C ASP A 169 -3.44 2.47 -19.56
N GLY A 170 -2.73 3.58 -19.34
CA GLY A 170 -3.27 4.94 -19.45
C GLY A 170 -4.11 5.42 -18.27
N ARG A 171 -4.24 4.63 -17.21
CA ARG A 171 -5.11 4.93 -16.06
C ARG A 171 -4.72 6.20 -15.30
N ILE A 172 -3.43 6.48 -15.19
CA ILE A 172 -2.96 7.65 -14.44
C ILE A 172 -3.38 8.93 -15.14
N SER A 173 -3.24 8.99 -16.47
CA SER A 173 -3.66 10.12 -17.29
C SER A 173 -5.16 10.39 -17.16
N VAL A 174 -5.99 9.34 -17.25
CA VAL A 174 -7.46 9.47 -17.14
C VAL A 174 -7.88 9.91 -15.74
N ILE A 175 -7.32 9.33 -14.69
CA ILE A 175 -7.59 9.69 -13.29
C ILE A 175 -7.15 11.14 -13.02
N ARG A 176 -5.93 11.54 -13.44
CA ARG A 176 -5.43 12.90 -13.26
C ARG A 176 -6.35 13.92 -13.93
N ASN A 177 -6.72 13.67 -15.19
CA ASN A 177 -7.65 14.54 -15.91
C ASN A 177 -9.03 14.63 -15.24
N ALA A 178 -9.56 13.50 -14.74
CA ALA A 178 -10.83 13.49 -14.04
C ALA A 178 -10.78 14.31 -12.73
N LEU A 179 -9.72 14.15 -11.93
CA LEU A 179 -9.53 14.93 -10.72
C LEU A 179 -9.42 16.43 -11.02
N ASP A 180 -8.61 16.82 -12.02
CA ASP A 180 -8.43 18.23 -12.40
C ASP A 180 -9.73 18.87 -12.89
N THR A 181 -10.49 18.18 -13.72
CA THR A 181 -11.77 18.64 -14.25
C THR A 181 -12.82 18.83 -13.16
N ASN A 182 -12.78 18.01 -12.10
CA ASN A 182 -13.67 18.08 -10.95
C ASN A 182 -13.13 18.96 -9.81
N ARG A 183 -12.11 19.81 -10.05
CA ARG A 183 -11.49 20.75 -9.09
C ARG A 183 -10.70 20.10 -7.96
N PHE A 184 -10.21 18.88 -8.16
CA PHE A 184 -9.35 18.15 -7.24
C PHE A 184 -7.87 18.14 -7.69
N SER A 185 -7.43 19.22 -8.36
CA SER A 185 -6.05 19.35 -8.85
C SER A 185 -4.98 19.35 -7.74
N HIS A 186 -5.39 19.55 -6.49
CA HIS A 186 -4.52 19.51 -5.31
C HIS A 186 -4.30 18.11 -4.75
N ILE A 187 -5.07 17.11 -5.20
CA ILE A 187 -4.94 15.72 -4.74
C ILE A 187 -3.80 15.04 -5.48
N SER A 188 -2.89 14.39 -4.76
CA SER A 188 -1.78 13.65 -5.33
C SER A 188 -2.22 12.29 -5.87
N VAL A 189 -1.52 11.79 -6.90
CA VAL A 189 -1.70 10.43 -7.45
C VAL A 189 -0.47 9.59 -7.10
N MET A 190 -0.68 8.54 -6.31
CA MET A 190 0.32 7.52 -5.97
C MET A 190 0.09 6.29 -6.83
N SER A 191 0.82 6.17 -7.92
CA SER A 191 0.65 5.05 -8.83
C SER A 191 1.30 3.78 -8.30
N TYR A 192 0.56 2.69 -8.33
CA TYR A 192 1.10 1.33 -8.25
C TYR A 192 1.78 0.96 -9.58
N ALA A 193 2.72 1.80 -10.02
CA ALA A 193 3.37 1.70 -11.31
C ALA A 193 4.04 0.34 -11.53
N VAL A 194 4.59 -0.25 -10.47
CA VAL A 194 5.32 -1.51 -10.52
C VAL A 194 4.63 -2.55 -9.65
N LYS A 195 3.55 -3.15 -10.17
CA LYS A 195 2.81 -4.19 -9.45
C LYS A 195 2.94 -5.54 -10.16
N TYR A 196 3.59 -6.48 -9.51
CA TYR A 196 3.82 -7.82 -10.03
C TYR A 196 2.66 -8.78 -9.74
N ALA A 197 2.44 -9.76 -10.61
CA ALA A 197 1.52 -10.88 -10.41
C ALA A 197 2.13 -11.84 -9.37
N SER A 198 2.01 -11.50 -8.10
CA SER A 198 2.75 -12.14 -7.01
C SER A 198 1.94 -13.18 -6.24
N GLY A 199 2.63 -14.25 -5.82
CA GLY A 199 2.12 -15.23 -4.85
C GLY A 199 1.96 -14.66 -3.43
N TYR A 200 2.60 -13.53 -3.11
CA TYR A 200 2.53 -12.87 -1.80
C TYR A 200 1.18 -12.18 -1.52
N TYR A 201 0.21 -12.20 -2.45
CA TYR A 201 -1.10 -11.56 -2.24
C TYR A 201 -2.17 -12.49 -1.65
N GLY A 202 -1.83 -13.76 -1.33
CA GLY A 202 -2.80 -14.73 -0.80
C GLY A 202 -3.65 -14.16 0.33
N PRO A 203 -3.07 -13.74 1.47
CA PRO A 203 -3.85 -13.23 2.59
C PRO A 203 -4.66 -11.95 2.28
N PHE A 204 -4.20 -11.08 1.37
CA PHE A 204 -4.97 -9.91 0.93
C PHE A 204 -6.22 -10.32 0.16
N ARG A 205 -6.16 -11.38 -0.67
CA ARG A 205 -7.32 -11.84 -1.42
C ARG A 205 -8.43 -12.33 -0.49
N ASP A 206 -8.04 -12.96 0.62
CA ASP A 206 -8.97 -13.36 1.68
C ASP A 206 -9.52 -12.11 2.40
N ALA A 207 -8.64 -11.19 2.78
CA ALA A 207 -9.01 -9.96 3.50
C ALA A 207 -9.94 -9.05 2.70
N ALA A 208 -9.74 -8.92 1.39
CA ALA A 208 -10.51 -8.03 0.51
C ALA A 208 -11.62 -8.75 -0.28
N ASP A 209 -11.85 -10.04 -0.04
CA ASP A 209 -12.79 -10.88 -0.83
C ASP A 209 -12.64 -10.62 -2.35
N SER A 210 -11.38 -10.62 -2.81
CA SER A 210 -11.01 -10.18 -4.16
C SER A 210 -10.29 -11.23 -4.99
N ALA A 211 -10.41 -12.51 -4.62
CA ALA A 211 -9.86 -13.60 -5.42
C ALA A 211 -10.56 -13.67 -6.79
N PRO A 212 -9.81 -13.75 -7.91
CA PRO A 212 -10.42 -13.98 -9.22
C PRO A 212 -11.23 -15.28 -9.20
N ARG A 213 -12.47 -15.25 -9.69
CA ARG A 213 -13.34 -16.44 -9.80
C ARG A 213 -12.92 -17.39 -10.91
N PHE A 214 -12.14 -16.89 -11.87
CA PHE A 214 -11.56 -17.67 -12.97
C PHE A 214 -10.25 -17.01 -13.43
N GLY A 215 -9.38 -17.79 -14.10
CA GLY A 215 -8.11 -17.29 -14.61
C GLY A 215 -7.16 -16.78 -13.51
N ASP A 216 -6.38 -15.79 -13.87
CA ASP A 216 -5.46 -15.09 -12.98
C ASP A 216 -5.32 -13.61 -13.40
N ARG A 217 -4.40 -12.87 -12.79
CA ARG A 217 -4.17 -11.43 -13.09
C ARG A 217 -2.93 -11.18 -13.93
N ARG A 218 -2.31 -12.21 -14.51
CA ARG A 218 -1.06 -12.09 -15.29
C ARG A 218 -1.25 -11.35 -16.62
N GLY A 219 -2.49 -11.22 -17.09
CA GLY A 219 -2.81 -10.46 -18.29
C GLY A 219 -2.63 -8.94 -18.13
N TYR A 220 -2.57 -8.44 -16.88
CA TYR A 220 -2.42 -7.01 -16.61
C TYR A 220 -1.48 -6.67 -15.44
N GLN A 221 -1.09 -7.62 -14.59
CA GLN A 221 -0.01 -7.45 -13.61
C GLN A 221 1.29 -7.99 -14.18
N MET A 222 2.40 -7.36 -13.85
CA MET A 222 3.72 -7.67 -14.39
C MET A 222 4.20 -9.09 -14.06
N ASP A 223 4.94 -9.71 -14.95
CA ASP A 223 5.59 -10.99 -14.71
C ASP A 223 6.74 -10.83 -13.68
N PRO A 224 6.76 -11.62 -12.60
CA PRO A 224 7.84 -11.61 -11.61
C PRO A 224 9.25 -11.81 -12.17
N ALA A 225 9.39 -12.40 -13.36
CA ALA A 225 10.67 -12.60 -14.02
C ALA A 225 11.23 -11.34 -14.70
N ASN A 226 10.41 -10.26 -14.83
CA ASN A 226 10.77 -9.09 -15.62
C ASN A 226 11.20 -7.91 -14.74
N SER A 227 12.38 -7.36 -15.00
CA SER A 227 12.86 -6.14 -14.32
C SER A 227 12.83 -4.90 -15.24
N ARG A 228 13.08 -5.08 -16.56
CA ARG A 228 13.14 -3.96 -17.52
C ARG A 228 11.77 -3.36 -17.81
N GLU A 229 10.72 -4.18 -17.76
CA GLU A 229 9.33 -3.75 -17.89
C GLU A 229 8.96 -2.74 -16.81
N ALA A 230 9.39 -2.98 -15.56
CA ALA A 230 9.15 -2.07 -14.44
C ALA A 230 9.60 -0.63 -14.73
N MET A 231 10.75 -0.47 -15.38
CA MET A 231 11.25 0.87 -15.72
C MET A 231 10.42 1.56 -16.80
N LYS A 232 9.82 0.78 -17.71
CA LYS A 232 8.90 1.30 -18.73
C LYS A 232 7.59 1.76 -18.09
N GLU A 233 7.01 0.95 -17.21
CA GLU A 233 5.79 1.30 -16.46
C GLU A 233 5.98 2.58 -15.63
N VAL A 234 7.13 2.70 -14.96
CA VAL A 234 7.49 3.90 -14.20
C VAL A 234 7.53 5.14 -15.10
N ASP A 235 8.16 5.05 -16.27
CA ASP A 235 8.27 6.18 -17.20
C ASP A 235 6.89 6.60 -17.69
N LEU A 236 6.04 5.65 -18.10
CA LEU A 236 4.69 5.91 -18.59
C LEU A 236 3.83 6.58 -17.50
N ASP A 237 3.78 6.02 -16.30
CA ASP A 237 2.98 6.58 -15.22
C ASP A 237 3.46 7.99 -14.78
N MET A 238 4.78 8.26 -14.87
CA MET A 238 5.31 9.61 -14.63
C MET A 238 4.90 10.60 -15.74
N GLU A 239 4.94 10.19 -17.00
CA GLU A 239 4.49 11.01 -18.14
C GLU A 239 2.99 11.28 -18.05
N GLU A 240 2.20 10.33 -17.57
CA GLU A 240 0.77 10.42 -17.32
C GLU A 240 0.37 11.29 -16.12
N GLY A 241 1.33 11.66 -15.26
CA GLY A 241 1.11 12.61 -14.16
C GLY A 241 1.07 12.02 -12.75
N ALA A 242 1.65 10.82 -12.51
CA ALA A 242 1.82 10.30 -11.16
C ALA A 242 2.77 11.19 -10.32
N ASP A 243 2.41 11.49 -9.10
CA ASP A 243 3.23 12.27 -8.15
C ASP A 243 4.17 11.38 -7.34
N ILE A 244 3.72 10.16 -7.02
CA ILE A 244 4.41 9.16 -6.22
C ILE A 244 4.39 7.84 -6.99
N ILE A 245 5.52 7.15 -7.00
CA ILE A 245 5.69 5.85 -7.68
C ILE A 245 5.79 4.74 -6.65
N MET A 246 4.97 3.69 -6.79
CA MET A 246 4.97 2.56 -5.88
C MET A 246 5.46 1.27 -6.53
N VAL A 247 6.26 0.51 -5.76
CA VAL A 247 6.66 -0.87 -6.07
C VAL A 247 5.92 -1.84 -5.13
N LYS A 248 5.24 -2.83 -5.71
CA LYS A 248 4.47 -3.86 -4.99
C LYS A 248 4.67 -5.24 -5.62
N PRO A 249 5.06 -6.27 -4.87
CA PRO A 249 5.49 -6.28 -3.46
C PRO A 249 6.83 -5.59 -3.22
N ALA A 250 7.24 -5.47 -1.93
CA ALA A 250 8.48 -4.79 -1.58
C ALA A 250 9.65 -5.75 -1.36
N LEU A 251 9.53 -6.69 -0.42
CA LEU A 251 10.69 -7.43 0.13
C LEU A 251 11.41 -8.29 -0.93
N ALA A 252 10.66 -8.98 -1.78
CA ALA A 252 11.22 -9.82 -2.85
C ALA A 252 11.67 -9.01 -4.08
N TYR A 253 11.48 -7.68 -4.09
CA TYR A 253 11.71 -6.77 -5.22
C TYR A 253 12.55 -5.55 -4.83
N LEU A 254 13.43 -5.67 -3.83
CA LEU A 254 14.30 -4.57 -3.39
C LEU A 254 15.28 -4.13 -4.47
N ASP A 255 15.66 -5.00 -5.39
CA ASP A 255 16.44 -4.69 -6.59
C ASP A 255 15.67 -3.74 -7.52
N ILE A 256 14.37 -3.95 -7.68
CA ILE A 256 13.49 -3.08 -8.46
C ILE A 256 13.29 -1.73 -7.76
N VAL A 257 13.05 -1.74 -6.43
CA VAL A 257 12.97 -0.50 -5.63
C VAL A 257 14.22 0.34 -5.82
N HIS A 258 15.39 -0.29 -5.77
CA HIS A 258 16.66 0.40 -5.98
C HIS A 258 16.79 0.96 -7.40
N GLN A 259 16.42 0.20 -8.44
CA GLN A 259 16.45 0.68 -9.83
C GLN A 259 15.49 1.86 -10.03
N VAL A 260 14.26 1.79 -9.51
CA VAL A 260 13.29 2.90 -9.55
C VAL A 260 13.89 4.15 -8.90
N ARG A 261 14.43 4.02 -7.68
CA ARG A 261 15.03 5.15 -6.94
C ARG A 261 16.18 5.82 -7.71
N GLN A 262 16.99 5.04 -8.42
CA GLN A 262 18.09 5.59 -9.23
C GLN A 262 17.60 6.30 -10.49
N ARG A 263 16.41 5.96 -10.98
CA ARG A 263 15.86 6.50 -12.22
C ARG A 263 15.07 7.78 -12.04
N ILE A 264 14.36 7.95 -10.90
CA ILE A 264 13.40 9.03 -10.71
C ILE A 264 13.77 9.96 -9.56
N ASN A 265 13.27 11.22 -9.66
CA ASN A 265 13.38 12.23 -8.60
C ASN A 265 12.04 12.44 -7.84
N ARG A 266 11.06 11.55 -8.04
CA ARG A 266 9.79 11.57 -7.32
C ARG A 266 9.88 10.67 -6.08
N PRO A 267 9.02 10.87 -5.08
CA PRO A 267 8.94 9.95 -3.94
C PRO A 267 8.63 8.52 -4.39
N VAL A 268 9.27 7.56 -3.71
CA VAL A 268 9.07 6.12 -3.94
C VAL A 268 8.34 5.53 -2.75
N ALA A 269 7.16 4.98 -2.99
CA ALA A 269 6.42 4.17 -2.04
C ALA A 269 6.69 2.68 -2.29
N VAL A 270 6.59 1.88 -1.24
CA VAL A 270 6.63 0.41 -1.34
C VAL A 270 5.54 -0.21 -0.51
N TYR A 271 5.06 -1.37 -0.92
CA TYR A 271 4.07 -2.13 -0.15
C TYR A 271 4.68 -3.40 0.43
N ASN A 272 4.84 -3.43 1.75
CA ASN A 272 5.12 -4.64 2.52
C ASN A 272 3.83 -5.46 2.63
N VAL A 273 3.64 -6.37 1.68
CA VAL A 273 2.34 -6.99 1.41
C VAL A 273 1.92 -8.05 2.41
N SER A 274 0.67 -8.46 2.32
CA SER A 274 0.00 -9.38 3.25
C SER A 274 0.71 -10.72 3.42
N GLY A 275 1.26 -11.30 2.35
CA GLY A 275 2.03 -12.55 2.43
C GLY A 275 3.37 -12.37 3.14
N GLU A 276 4.05 -11.25 2.93
CA GLU A 276 5.28 -10.92 3.66
C GLU A 276 4.98 -10.75 5.16
N TYR A 277 3.88 -10.07 5.50
CA TYR A 277 3.39 -9.94 6.87
C TYR A 277 3.04 -11.29 7.50
N ALA A 278 2.20 -12.09 6.84
CA ALA A 278 1.72 -13.36 7.35
C ALA A 278 2.86 -14.38 7.59
N MET A 279 3.87 -14.41 6.72
CA MET A 279 5.05 -15.25 6.90
C MET A 279 5.82 -14.92 8.18
N VAL A 280 6.01 -13.63 8.49
CA VAL A 280 6.68 -13.19 9.71
C VAL A 280 5.85 -13.55 10.93
N LYS A 281 4.54 -13.25 10.93
CA LYS A 281 3.63 -13.59 12.04
C LYS A 281 3.61 -15.10 12.31
N ALA A 282 3.50 -15.92 11.26
CA ALA A 282 3.50 -17.38 11.40
C ALA A 282 4.82 -17.92 11.95
N ALA A 283 5.97 -17.45 11.48
CA ALA A 283 7.27 -17.89 11.97
C ALA A 283 7.52 -17.42 13.41
N ALA A 284 7.09 -16.22 13.77
CA ALA A 284 7.19 -15.68 15.12
C ALA A 284 6.30 -16.45 16.11
N ALA A 285 5.06 -16.77 15.74
CA ALA A 285 4.13 -17.56 16.55
C ALA A 285 4.68 -18.95 16.87
N ASN A 286 5.50 -19.53 15.98
CA ASN A 286 6.20 -20.81 16.21
C ASN A 286 7.52 -20.65 16.97
N GLY A 287 7.92 -19.43 17.34
CA GLY A 287 9.18 -19.19 18.07
C GLY A 287 10.46 -19.37 17.22
N TRP A 288 10.35 -19.39 15.90
CA TRP A 288 11.49 -19.62 15.00
C TRP A 288 12.28 -18.34 14.76
N ILE A 289 11.65 -17.18 14.91
CA ILE A 289 12.25 -15.86 14.72
C ILE A 289 11.83 -14.90 15.82
N ASP A 290 12.65 -13.88 16.07
CA ASP A 290 12.30 -12.71 16.88
C ASP A 290 11.54 -11.72 15.98
N GLU A 291 10.24 -11.56 16.22
CA GLU A 291 9.35 -10.74 15.41
C GLU A 291 9.83 -9.29 15.29
N LYS A 292 10.10 -8.63 16.43
CA LYS A 292 10.56 -7.24 16.43
C LYS A 292 11.81 -7.05 15.59
N ARG A 293 12.80 -7.91 15.76
CA ARG A 293 14.06 -7.81 15.04
C ARG A 293 13.90 -8.00 13.54
N ILE A 294 13.12 -9.00 13.13
CA ILE A 294 12.90 -9.29 11.70
C ILE A 294 12.09 -8.18 11.04
N VAL A 295 11.03 -7.69 11.70
CA VAL A 295 10.22 -6.59 11.18
C VAL A 295 11.06 -5.33 11.00
N MET A 296 11.79 -4.91 12.04
CA MET A 296 12.64 -3.72 11.97
C MET A 296 13.72 -3.83 10.88
N GLU A 297 14.35 -5.00 10.72
CA GLU A 297 15.34 -5.23 9.67
C GLU A 297 14.73 -5.23 8.28
N THR A 298 13.55 -5.84 8.11
CA THR A 298 12.80 -5.88 6.85
C THR A 298 12.41 -4.47 6.39
N LEU A 299 11.80 -3.69 7.27
CA LEU A 299 11.37 -2.32 6.94
C LEU A 299 12.57 -1.40 6.68
N LEU A 300 13.64 -1.55 7.46
CA LEU A 300 14.89 -0.82 7.22
C LEU A 300 15.51 -1.20 5.88
N SER A 301 15.38 -2.46 5.43
CA SER A 301 15.90 -2.89 4.13
C SER A 301 15.17 -2.20 2.96
N MET A 302 13.88 -1.94 3.10
CA MET A 302 13.08 -1.19 2.13
C MET A 302 13.54 0.28 2.05
N LYS A 303 13.75 0.92 3.20
CA LYS A 303 14.34 2.28 3.27
C LYS A 303 15.72 2.32 2.61
N ARG A 304 16.58 1.36 2.93
CA ARG A 304 17.93 1.26 2.35
C ARG A 304 17.92 1.04 0.84
N ALA A 305 16.91 0.33 0.32
CA ALA A 305 16.72 0.17 -1.12
C ALA A 305 16.29 1.47 -1.82
N GLY A 306 15.72 2.44 -1.09
CA GLY A 306 15.36 3.76 -1.60
C GLY A 306 13.91 4.17 -1.40
N ALA A 307 13.13 3.43 -0.60
CA ALA A 307 11.75 3.81 -0.29
C ALA A 307 11.70 5.08 0.59
N ASP A 308 10.85 6.03 0.24
CA ASP A 308 10.49 7.18 1.07
C ASP A 308 9.31 6.82 1.99
N MET A 309 8.34 6.04 1.51
CA MET A 309 7.13 5.63 2.22
C MET A 309 6.96 4.12 2.18
N ILE A 310 6.42 3.55 3.25
CA ILE A 310 6.18 2.12 3.37
C ILE A 310 4.73 1.87 3.82
N ILE A 311 3.93 1.25 2.97
CA ILE A 311 2.64 0.69 3.38
C ILE A 311 2.93 -0.65 4.05
N SER A 312 2.52 -0.80 5.30
CA SER A 312 2.77 -2.02 6.06
C SER A 312 1.75 -2.29 7.15
N TYR A 313 1.32 -3.54 7.26
CA TYR A 313 0.51 -4.03 8.38
C TYR A 313 1.29 -4.07 9.70
N HIS A 314 2.62 -4.04 9.66
CA HIS A 314 3.48 -3.93 10.84
C HIS A 314 3.61 -2.48 11.37
N ALA A 315 3.01 -1.47 10.72
CA ALA A 315 3.25 -0.07 11.07
C ALA A 315 2.88 0.28 12.51
N LEU A 316 1.77 -0.27 13.04
CA LEU A 316 1.37 -0.02 14.45
C LEU A 316 2.39 -0.58 15.44
N ASP A 317 2.80 -1.83 15.27
CA ASP A 317 3.81 -2.45 16.15
C ASP A 317 5.15 -1.73 16.05
N THR A 318 5.55 -1.39 14.82
CA THR A 318 6.80 -0.66 14.56
C THR A 318 6.78 0.73 15.22
N ALA A 319 5.67 1.47 15.12
CA ALA A 319 5.55 2.78 15.75
C ALA A 319 5.64 2.69 17.28
N ARG A 320 5.04 1.67 17.91
CA ARG A 320 5.18 1.41 19.34
C ARG A 320 6.65 1.15 19.72
N TRP A 321 7.34 0.29 18.97
CA TRP A 321 8.74 -0.04 19.22
C TRP A 321 9.68 1.15 19.04
N LEU A 322 9.46 1.98 18.04
CA LEU A 322 10.25 3.21 17.83
C LEU A 322 10.05 4.21 18.96
N LYS A 323 8.82 4.38 19.48
CA LYS A 323 8.55 5.23 20.66
C LYS A 323 9.23 4.71 21.92
N GLU A 324 9.20 3.40 22.16
CA GLU A 324 9.91 2.78 23.29
C GLU A 324 11.42 3.00 23.23
N GLU A 325 12.00 2.97 22.02
CA GLU A 325 13.44 3.20 21.82
C GLU A 325 13.82 4.67 21.98
N ALA A 326 12.95 5.60 21.56
CA ALA A 326 13.16 7.04 21.71
C ALA A 326 13.02 7.52 23.17
N GLY A 327 12.22 6.83 24.00
CA GLY A 327 12.03 7.14 25.42
C GLY A 327 13.11 6.58 26.35
N ARG A 328 14.08 5.84 25.80
CA ARG A 328 15.26 5.29 26.51
C ARG A 328 16.49 6.15 26.29
#